data_0b5a38a028badca83eb67d424e23d335
#
_entry.id   0b5a38a028badca83eb67d424e23d335
#
_cell.length_a   1.000
_cell.length_b   1.000
_cell.length_c   1.000
_cell.angle_alpha   90.00
_cell.angle_beta   90.00
_cell.angle_gamma   90.00
#
_symmetry.space_group_name_H-M   'P 1'
#
loop_
_entity.id
_entity.type
_entity.pdbx_description
1 polymer ?
#
loop_
_entity_poly.entity_id
_entity_poly.type
_entity_poly.pdbx_seq_one_letter_code
_entity_poly.pdbx_strand_id
1 'polypeptide(L)'
;MKDQIIANKILNWYDINKRVLPWRKNLSQKKKQYYTLVSEFMLQQTQVATVIPFFNRFIKNIPDLEALANFDNHKLIKLWEGLGYYSRVRNLKKTAQIVVKNFDKKLPRKYLDLKSLPGIGDYTASAISAIAFNKRIIPLDGNIERVLKRYLYLKKENEINKENLIKKKKIFGYSNRASDYAQALMELGALICKPNNPHCEQCPISNKCIALKKKDFLLTKIKKKNNNKYYLLKVYKDKSCLLYTSPSPRDIR
;
A
#
# COMPACT_ATOMS: atom_id res chain seq x y z
N MET A 1 -21.53 18.59 -4.75
CA MET A 1 -21.43 19.34 -3.46
C MET A 1 -21.27 18.44 -2.22
N LYS A 2 -22.07 17.38 -2.00
CA LYS A 2 -21.95 16.54 -0.78
C LYS A 2 -20.61 15.80 -0.65
N ASP A 3 -20.03 15.35 -1.74
CA ASP A 3 -18.78 14.55 -1.75
C ASP A 3 -17.54 15.38 -1.42
N GLN A 4 -17.54 16.68 -1.73
CA GLN A 4 -16.45 17.60 -1.41
C GLN A 4 -16.39 17.92 0.09
N ILE A 5 -17.53 17.87 0.78
CA ILE A 5 -17.60 18.10 2.23
C ILE A 5 -16.86 17.01 3.01
N ILE A 6 -16.98 15.75 2.62
CA ILE A 6 -16.28 14.63 3.27
C ILE A 6 -14.77 14.77 3.03
N ALA A 7 -14.36 15.03 1.79
CA ALA A 7 -12.96 15.17 1.43
C ALA A 7 -12.29 16.32 2.21
N ASN A 8 -12.96 17.47 2.34
CA ASN A 8 -12.43 18.61 3.08
C ASN A 8 -12.28 18.30 4.58
N LYS A 9 -13.26 17.64 5.21
CA LYS A 9 -13.15 17.24 6.63
C LYS A 9 -11.97 16.32 6.88
N ILE A 10 -11.76 15.32 6.01
CA ILE A 10 -10.65 14.38 6.11
C ILE A 10 -9.31 15.09 5.88
N LEU A 11 -9.22 16.00 4.90
CA LEU A 11 -8.01 16.76 4.63
C LEU A 11 -7.65 17.74 5.75
N ASN A 12 -8.63 18.46 6.31
CA ASN A 12 -8.37 19.36 7.44
C ASN A 12 -7.84 18.59 8.65
N TRP A 13 -8.42 17.42 8.94
CA TRP A 13 -7.89 16.54 9.97
C TRP A 13 -6.47 16.05 9.63
N TYR A 14 -6.23 15.64 8.40
CA TYR A 14 -4.92 15.14 7.93
C TYR A 14 -3.82 16.20 8.04
N ASP A 15 -4.10 17.44 7.69
CA ASP A 15 -3.11 18.50 7.74
C ASP A 15 -2.54 18.71 9.16
N ILE A 16 -3.36 18.44 10.18
CA ILE A 16 -2.98 18.57 11.60
C ILE A 16 -2.34 17.28 12.13
N ASN A 17 -2.87 16.11 11.74
CA ASN A 17 -2.59 14.83 12.43
C ASN A 17 -1.71 13.87 11.64
N LYS A 18 -1.29 14.21 10.42
CA LYS A 18 -0.49 13.33 9.58
C LYS A 18 0.86 12.97 10.21
N ARG A 19 1.24 11.70 10.13
CA ARG A 19 2.58 11.26 10.53
C ARG A 19 3.65 11.84 9.61
N VAL A 20 4.76 12.26 10.20
CA VAL A 20 5.97 12.63 9.45
C VAL A 20 6.67 11.35 9.00
N LEU A 21 6.63 11.08 7.69
CA LEU A 21 7.24 9.89 7.11
C LEU A 21 8.32 10.29 6.10
N PRO A 22 9.45 9.55 6.02
CA PRO A 22 10.58 9.96 5.18
C PRO A 22 10.25 10.05 3.69
N TRP A 23 9.28 9.28 3.21
CA TRP A 23 8.81 9.32 1.81
C TRP A 23 7.74 10.38 1.52
N ARG A 24 7.35 11.18 2.54
CA ARG A 24 6.36 12.27 2.42
C ARG A 24 6.96 13.67 2.48
N LYS A 25 8.28 13.77 2.49
CA LYS A 25 8.97 15.06 2.49
C LYS A 25 8.63 15.86 1.23
N ASN A 26 8.84 17.19 1.29
CA ASN A 26 8.74 18.01 0.09
C ASN A 26 9.90 17.66 -0.85
N LEU A 27 9.56 17.00 -1.95
CA LEU A 27 10.50 16.40 -2.89
C LEU A 27 10.24 16.91 -4.29
N SER A 28 11.29 16.97 -5.11
CA SER A 28 11.11 17.14 -6.55
C SER A 28 10.23 16.01 -7.13
N GLN A 29 9.54 16.27 -8.23
CA GLN A 29 8.62 15.30 -8.84
C GLN A 29 9.29 13.95 -9.15
N LYS A 30 10.56 13.96 -9.61
CA LYS A 30 11.35 12.74 -9.87
C LYS A 30 11.56 11.94 -8.58
N LYS A 31 11.99 12.59 -7.50
CA LYS A 31 12.19 11.94 -6.20
C LYS A 31 10.88 11.46 -5.60
N LYS A 32 9.80 12.23 -5.73
CA LYS A 32 8.47 11.83 -5.24
C LYS A 32 8.01 10.52 -5.89
N GLN A 33 8.18 10.37 -7.20
CA GLN A 33 7.84 9.13 -7.91
C GLN A 33 8.65 7.94 -7.38
N TYR A 34 9.95 8.10 -7.27
CA TYR A 34 10.84 7.05 -6.79
C TYR A 34 10.57 6.66 -5.34
N TYR A 35 10.42 7.64 -4.45
CA TYR A 35 10.15 7.39 -3.03
C TYR A 35 8.79 6.74 -2.82
N THR A 36 7.79 7.14 -3.60
CA THR A 36 6.48 6.47 -3.58
C THR A 36 6.61 5.02 -4.03
N LEU A 37 7.32 4.74 -5.13
CA LEU A 37 7.53 3.38 -5.60
C LEU A 37 8.19 2.52 -4.54
N VAL A 38 9.33 2.96 -3.99
CA VAL A 38 10.11 2.20 -2.99
C VAL A 38 9.27 1.97 -1.73
N SER A 39 8.63 3.02 -1.20
CA SER A 39 7.81 2.88 0.01
C SER A 39 6.62 1.95 -0.18
N GLU A 40 5.93 2.00 -1.31
CA GLU A 40 4.80 1.12 -1.59
C GLU A 40 5.24 -0.36 -1.66
N PHE A 41 6.40 -0.66 -2.25
CA PHE A 41 6.95 -2.02 -2.22
C PHE A 41 7.36 -2.48 -0.82
N MET A 42 7.95 -1.59 -0.02
CA MET A 42 8.35 -1.92 1.35
C MET A 42 7.15 -2.12 2.28
N LEU A 43 6.08 -1.34 2.09
CA LEU A 43 4.87 -1.38 2.91
C LEU A 43 3.95 -2.57 2.58
N GLN A 44 4.18 -3.30 1.50
CA GLN A 44 3.42 -4.53 1.23
C GLN A 44 3.59 -5.51 2.40
N GLN A 45 2.52 -5.73 3.18
CA GLN A 45 2.47 -6.62 4.34
C GLN A 45 3.50 -6.31 5.46
N THR A 46 4.01 -5.09 5.52
CA THR A 46 4.97 -4.65 6.54
C THR A 46 4.48 -3.37 7.20
N GLN A 47 4.66 -3.28 8.53
CA GLN A 47 4.25 -2.10 9.29
C GLN A 47 5.15 -0.89 9.02
N VAL A 48 4.57 0.31 9.07
CA VAL A 48 5.27 1.59 8.82
C VAL A 48 6.50 1.76 9.70
N ALA A 49 6.38 1.47 11.01
CA ALA A 49 7.50 1.62 11.95
C ALA A 49 8.71 0.76 11.54
N THR A 50 8.46 -0.47 11.08
CA THR A 50 9.51 -1.37 10.56
C THR A 50 10.12 -0.83 9.28
N VAL A 51 9.33 -0.25 8.38
CA VAL A 51 9.81 0.22 7.05
C VAL A 51 10.71 1.45 7.16
N ILE A 52 10.47 2.36 8.10
CA ILE A 52 11.20 3.63 8.20
C ILE A 52 12.74 3.46 8.18
N PRO A 53 13.37 2.65 9.04
CA PRO A 53 14.82 2.49 9.04
C PRO A 53 15.33 1.85 7.74
N PHE A 54 14.61 0.89 7.18
CA PHE A 54 14.97 0.25 5.92
C PHE A 54 14.90 1.22 4.75
N PHE A 55 13.84 2.03 4.68
CA PHE A 55 13.68 3.03 3.65
C PHE A 55 14.83 4.05 3.66
N ASN A 56 15.16 4.58 4.84
CA ASN A 56 16.24 5.55 4.97
C ASN A 56 17.59 4.97 4.52
N ARG A 57 17.89 3.75 4.95
CA ARG A 57 19.11 3.03 4.53
C ARG A 57 19.11 2.76 3.02
N PHE A 58 17.99 2.34 2.47
CA PHE A 58 17.84 2.03 1.06
C PHE A 58 18.07 3.26 0.17
N ILE A 59 17.39 4.37 0.47
CA ILE A 59 17.51 5.61 -0.32
C ILE A 59 18.90 6.24 -0.22
N LYS A 60 19.59 6.08 0.93
CA LYS A 60 20.99 6.55 1.08
C LYS A 60 21.93 5.81 0.12
N ASN A 61 21.73 4.51 -0.11
CA ASN A 61 22.58 3.68 -0.97
C ASN A 61 22.13 3.66 -2.43
N ILE A 62 20.84 3.83 -2.68
CA ILE A 62 20.21 3.72 -3.99
C ILE A 62 19.28 4.94 -4.17
N PRO A 63 19.81 6.07 -4.67
CA PRO A 63 19.11 7.35 -4.63
C PRO A 63 18.01 7.52 -5.68
N ASP A 64 18.00 6.71 -6.75
CA ASP A 64 17.05 6.84 -7.86
C ASP A 64 16.83 5.52 -8.64
N LEU A 65 15.97 5.58 -9.66
CA LEU A 65 15.62 4.43 -10.50
C LEU A 65 16.78 3.86 -11.30
N GLU A 66 17.69 4.72 -11.77
CA GLU A 66 18.84 4.30 -12.56
C GLU A 66 19.85 3.54 -11.70
N ALA A 67 20.15 4.09 -10.52
CA ALA A 67 20.97 3.42 -9.53
C ALA A 67 20.38 2.06 -9.14
N LEU A 68 19.03 1.98 -8.95
CA LEU A 68 18.35 0.73 -8.61
C LEU A 68 18.41 -0.30 -9.75
N ALA A 69 18.21 0.13 -10.98
CA ALA A 69 18.23 -0.75 -12.15
C ALA A 69 19.58 -1.44 -12.32
N ASN A 70 20.68 -0.70 -12.04
CA ASN A 70 22.04 -1.15 -12.20
C ASN A 70 22.68 -1.71 -10.92
N PHE A 71 21.98 -1.66 -9.77
CA PHE A 71 22.54 -2.04 -8.48
C PHE A 71 22.86 -3.54 -8.44
N ASP A 72 23.92 -3.92 -7.76
CA ASP A 72 24.32 -5.33 -7.59
C ASP A 72 23.25 -6.13 -6.85
N ASN A 73 22.97 -7.36 -7.31
CA ASN A 73 21.88 -8.18 -6.75
C ASN A 73 22.17 -8.66 -5.32
N HIS A 74 23.41 -9.03 -5.01
CA HIS A 74 23.78 -9.50 -3.67
C HIS A 74 23.68 -8.35 -2.65
N LYS A 75 24.24 -7.19 -3.01
CA LYS A 75 24.16 -5.98 -2.17
C LYS A 75 22.71 -5.53 -2.00
N LEU A 76 21.87 -5.63 -3.03
CA LEU A 76 20.46 -5.29 -2.97
C LEU A 76 19.68 -6.18 -1.97
N ILE A 77 19.89 -7.50 -2.03
CA ILE A 77 19.29 -8.44 -1.10
C ILE A 77 19.76 -8.17 0.34
N LYS A 78 21.04 -7.86 0.53
CA LYS A 78 21.59 -7.51 1.84
C LYS A 78 20.99 -6.21 2.41
N LEU A 79 20.75 -5.20 1.58
CA LEU A 79 20.03 -3.98 2.01
C LEU A 79 18.58 -4.24 2.44
N TRP A 80 17.97 -5.30 1.92
CA TRP A 80 16.60 -5.69 2.22
C TRP A 80 16.48 -6.70 3.35
N GLU A 81 17.60 -7.26 3.80
CA GLU A 81 17.66 -8.29 4.83
C GLU A 81 16.98 -7.82 6.13
N GLY A 82 16.10 -8.67 6.68
CA GLY A 82 15.24 -8.37 7.83
C GLY A 82 13.86 -7.82 7.49
N LEU A 83 13.62 -7.31 6.27
CA LEU A 83 12.29 -6.86 5.85
C LEU A 83 11.39 -8.01 5.37
N GLY A 84 11.99 -9.14 4.95
CA GLY A 84 11.30 -10.32 4.45
C GLY A 84 10.67 -10.16 3.06
N TYR A 85 9.98 -11.20 2.60
CA TYR A 85 9.29 -11.20 1.30
C TYR A 85 10.20 -10.71 0.16
N TYR A 86 11.31 -11.39 -0.07
CA TYR A 86 12.37 -11.00 -1.02
C TYR A 86 11.92 -10.90 -2.48
N SER A 87 10.79 -11.51 -2.83
CA SER A 87 10.14 -11.31 -4.14
C SER A 87 9.83 -9.83 -4.42
N ARG A 88 9.54 -9.03 -3.37
CA ARG A 88 9.26 -7.60 -3.50
C ARG A 88 10.47 -6.82 -4.03
N VAL A 89 11.65 -7.02 -3.44
CA VAL A 89 12.85 -6.29 -3.88
C VAL A 89 13.32 -6.74 -5.26
N ARG A 90 13.18 -8.04 -5.59
CA ARG A 90 13.45 -8.53 -6.95
C ARG A 90 12.51 -7.89 -7.97
N ASN A 91 11.22 -7.81 -7.67
CA ASN A 91 10.25 -7.15 -8.52
C ASN A 91 10.48 -5.65 -8.60
N LEU A 92 10.83 -4.98 -7.49
CA LEU A 92 11.17 -3.57 -7.46
C LEU A 92 12.36 -3.26 -8.40
N LYS A 93 13.42 -4.10 -8.38
CA LYS A 93 14.55 -3.95 -9.31
C LYS A 93 14.14 -4.19 -10.76
N LYS A 94 13.38 -5.27 -11.04
CA LYS A 94 12.86 -5.54 -12.40
C LYS A 94 12.02 -4.37 -12.90
N THR A 95 11.17 -3.81 -12.04
CA THR A 95 10.39 -2.61 -12.36
C THR A 95 11.28 -1.44 -12.71
N ALA A 96 12.35 -1.17 -11.95
CA ALA A 96 13.30 -0.11 -12.24
C ALA A 96 13.98 -0.33 -13.60
N GLN A 97 14.41 -1.55 -13.90
CA GLN A 97 15.05 -1.91 -15.19
C GLN A 97 14.10 -1.66 -16.37
N ILE A 98 12.82 -2.07 -16.25
CA ILE A 98 11.83 -1.84 -17.31
C ILE A 98 11.56 -0.34 -17.47
N VAL A 99 11.43 0.39 -16.38
CA VAL A 99 11.17 1.84 -16.43
C VAL A 99 12.35 2.60 -17.04
N VAL A 100 13.57 2.23 -16.70
CA VAL A 100 14.77 2.86 -17.28
C VAL A 100 14.86 2.57 -18.77
N LYS A 101 14.56 1.32 -19.21
CA LYS A 101 14.67 0.90 -20.60
C LYS A 101 13.54 1.43 -21.48
N ASN A 102 12.27 1.40 -20.99
CA ASN A 102 11.09 1.56 -21.84
C ASN A 102 10.30 2.86 -21.58
N PHE A 103 10.62 3.62 -20.52
CA PHE A 103 9.83 4.77 -20.08
C PHE A 103 10.68 6.02 -19.78
N ASP A 104 11.78 6.20 -20.48
CA ASP A 104 12.66 7.38 -20.33
C ASP A 104 13.00 7.68 -18.86
N LYS A 105 13.31 6.62 -18.07
CA LYS A 105 13.70 6.72 -16.66
C LYS A 105 12.65 7.38 -15.75
N LYS A 106 11.38 7.46 -16.20
CA LYS A 106 10.25 8.03 -15.46
C LYS A 106 9.16 6.99 -15.29
N LEU A 107 8.53 6.92 -14.14
CA LEU A 107 7.38 6.03 -13.96
C LEU A 107 6.26 6.38 -14.96
N PRO A 108 5.64 5.38 -15.60
CA PRO A 108 4.54 5.63 -16.51
C PRO A 108 3.35 6.25 -15.78
N ARG A 109 2.70 7.22 -16.44
CA ARG A 109 1.54 7.91 -15.85
C ARG A 109 0.23 7.16 -16.05
N LYS A 110 0.14 6.30 -17.08
CA LYS A 110 -1.07 5.53 -17.34
C LYS A 110 -1.19 4.39 -16.32
N TYR A 111 -2.42 4.19 -15.83
CA TYR A 111 -2.70 3.15 -14.83
C TYR A 111 -2.36 1.74 -15.33
N LEU A 112 -2.70 1.43 -16.58
CA LEU A 112 -2.45 0.11 -17.17
C LEU A 112 -0.94 -0.17 -17.32
N ASP A 113 -0.17 0.84 -17.72
CA ASP A 113 1.28 0.71 -17.83
C ASP A 113 1.93 0.51 -16.46
N LEU A 114 1.45 1.20 -15.41
CA LEU A 114 1.89 0.93 -14.03
C LEU A 114 1.56 -0.50 -13.61
N LYS A 115 0.34 -0.96 -13.91
CA LYS A 115 -0.13 -2.29 -13.53
C LYS A 115 0.60 -3.42 -14.25
N SER A 116 1.16 -3.17 -15.44
CA SER A 116 1.95 -4.15 -16.18
C SER A 116 3.36 -4.39 -15.59
N LEU A 117 3.82 -3.51 -14.69
CA LEU A 117 5.14 -3.62 -14.09
C LEU A 117 5.18 -4.73 -13.02
N PRO A 118 6.32 -5.46 -12.87
CA PRO A 118 6.45 -6.55 -11.90
C PRO A 118 6.16 -6.11 -10.47
N GLY A 119 5.29 -6.83 -9.76
CA GLY A 119 4.95 -6.57 -8.36
C GLY A 119 3.98 -5.40 -8.14
N ILE A 120 3.46 -4.78 -9.21
CA ILE A 120 2.48 -3.70 -9.15
C ILE A 120 1.09 -4.25 -9.49
N GLY A 121 0.29 -4.50 -8.46
CA GLY A 121 -1.13 -4.84 -8.60
C GLY A 121 -2.04 -3.63 -8.62
N ASP A 122 -3.37 -3.87 -8.65
CA ASP A 122 -4.41 -2.81 -8.68
C ASP A 122 -4.24 -1.76 -7.59
N TYR A 123 -3.94 -2.21 -6.37
CA TYR A 123 -3.72 -1.30 -5.24
C TYR A 123 -2.49 -0.42 -5.47
N THR A 124 -1.33 -1.04 -5.71
CA THR A 124 -0.06 -0.31 -5.87
C THR A 124 -0.11 0.65 -7.07
N ALA A 125 -0.72 0.24 -8.19
CA ALA A 125 -0.94 1.12 -9.34
C ALA A 125 -1.83 2.32 -9.00
N SER A 126 -2.90 2.10 -8.21
CA SER A 126 -3.78 3.18 -7.73
C SER A 126 -3.06 4.11 -6.77
N ALA A 127 -2.27 3.57 -5.83
CA ALA A 127 -1.51 4.34 -4.85
C ALA A 127 -0.45 5.22 -5.53
N ILE A 128 0.34 4.65 -6.43
CA ILE A 128 1.33 5.42 -7.22
C ILE A 128 0.63 6.50 -8.06
N SER A 129 -0.49 6.16 -8.72
CA SER A 129 -1.25 7.14 -9.52
C SER A 129 -1.75 8.31 -8.68
N ALA A 130 -2.26 8.06 -7.49
CA ALA A 130 -2.75 9.11 -6.60
C ALA A 130 -1.58 9.91 -5.98
N ILE A 131 -0.61 9.22 -5.38
CA ILE A 131 0.43 9.85 -4.54
C ILE A 131 1.50 10.52 -5.42
N ALA A 132 2.04 9.80 -6.40
CA ALA A 132 3.13 10.32 -7.23
C ALA A 132 2.66 11.25 -8.35
N PHE A 133 1.44 11.04 -8.88
CA PHE A 133 0.92 11.79 -10.02
C PHE A 133 -0.29 12.67 -9.72
N ASN A 134 -0.71 12.76 -8.47
CA ASN A 134 -1.87 13.55 -8.00
C ASN A 134 -3.16 13.23 -8.79
N LYS A 135 -3.33 11.98 -9.24
CA LYS A 135 -4.55 11.56 -9.94
C LYS A 135 -5.69 11.34 -8.95
N ARG A 136 -6.89 11.75 -9.32
CA ARG A 136 -8.12 11.59 -8.52
C ARG A 136 -8.55 10.13 -8.43
N ILE A 137 -7.71 9.30 -7.81
CA ILE A 137 -7.95 7.88 -7.58
C ILE A 137 -7.83 7.60 -6.08
N ILE A 138 -8.79 6.89 -5.52
CA ILE A 138 -8.71 6.40 -4.13
C ILE A 138 -8.16 4.97 -4.19
N PRO A 139 -6.94 4.70 -3.70
CA PRO A 139 -6.43 3.34 -3.58
C PRO A 139 -7.19 2.61 -2.49
N LEU A 140 -7.58 1.36 -2.75
CA LEU A 140 -8.35 0.57 -1.78
C LEU A 140 -7.40 -0.40 -1.07
N ASP A 141 -6.76 0.06 0.02
CA ASP A 141 -6.01 -0.78 0.95
C ASP A 141 -6.90 -1.31 2.08
N GLY A 142 -6.35 -2.16 2.95
CA GLY A 142 -7.08 -2.70 4.08
C GLY A 142 -7.56 -1.65 5.08
N ASN A 143 -6.90 -0.48 5.17
CA ASN A 143 -7.32 0.63 6.02
C ASN A 143 -8.54 1.34 5.44
N ILE A 144 -8.46 1.72 4.17
CA ILE A 144 -9.56 2.41 3.47
C ILE A 144 -10.78 1.48 3.34
N GLU A 145 -10.55 0.20 3.07
CA GLU A 145 -11.59 -0.82 3.04
C GLU A 145 -12.33 -0.91 4.40
N ARG A 146 -11.59 -0.95 5.49
CA ARG A 146 -12.17 -0.97 6.84
C ARG A 146 -12.99 0.27 7.15
N VAL A 147 -12.46 1.46 6.82
CA VAL A 147 -13.18 2.73 6.98
C VAL A 147 -14.46 2.71 6.17
N LEU A 148 -14.39 2.30 4.91
CA LEU A 148 -15.54 2.22 4.00
C LEU A 148 -16.63 1.27 4.51
N LYS A 149 -16.23 0.06 4.91
CA LYS A 149 -17.15 -0.94 5.46
C LYS A 149 -17.89 -0.44 6.71
N ARG A 150 -17.18 0.21 7.63
CA ARG A 150 -17.78 0.78 8.84
C ARG A 150 -18.63 2.01 8.55
N TYR A 151 -18.14 2.90 7.71
CA TYR A 151 -18.85 4.13 7.36
C TYR A 151 -20.24 3.84 6.74
N LEU A 152 -20.30 2.86 5.81
CA LEU A 152 -21.52 2.42 5.13
C LEU A 152 -22.21 1.23 5.80
N TYR A 153 -21.61 0.64 6.84
CA TYR A 153 -22.10 -0.56 7.53
C TYR A 153 -22.30 -1.76 6.61
N LEU A 154 -21.32 -2.07 5.79
CA LEU A 154 -21.38 -3.19 4.85
C LEU A 154 -21.09 -4.51 5.57
N LYS A 155 -22.08 -5.40 5.63
CA LYS A 155 -22.00 -6.68 6.35
C LYS A 155 -22.21 -7.90 5.47
N LYS A 156 -22.98 -7.79 4.41
CA LYS A 156 -23.30 -8.90 3.51
C LYS A 156 -22.13 -9.23 2.58
N GLU A 157 -21.87 -10.50 2.29
CA GLU A 157 -20.78 -10.92 1.42
C GLU A 157 -20.80 -10.27 0.03
N ASN A 158 -21.98 -10.16 -0.57
CA ASN A 158 -22.16 -9.49 -1.85
C ASN A 158 -21.85 -7.99 -1.81
N GLU A 159 -21.95 -7.34 -0.64
CA GLU A 159 -21.62 -5.91 -0.47
C GLU A 159 -20.13 -5.66 -0.30
N ILE A 160 -19.39 -6.64 0.24
CA ILE A 160 -17.98 -6.51 0.61
C ILE A 160 -17.02 -7.11 -0.41
N ASN A 161 -17.51 -7.61 -1.55
CA ASN A 161 -16.65 -8.06 -2.63
C ASN A 161 -15.87 -6.87 -3.24
N LYS A 162 -14.73 -7.17 -3.86
CA LYS A 162 -13.79 -6.15 -4.37
C LYS A 162 -14.46 -5.19 -5.35
N GLU A 163 -15.31 -5.70 -6.23
CA GLU A 163 -15.99 -4.89 -7.25
C GLU A 163 -16.93 -3.86 -6.62
N ASN A 164 -17.76 -4.29 -5.67
CA ASN A 164 -18.70 -3.40 -4.97
C ASN A 164 -17.98 -2.39 -4.09
N LEU A 165 -16.88 -2.76 -3.43
CA LEU A 165 -16.09 -1.82 -2.65
C LEU A 165 -15.45 -0.74 -3.56
N ILE A 166 -14.99 -1.11 -4.76
CA ILE A 166 -14.48 -0.16 -5.75
C ILE A 166 -15.58 0.83 -6.20
N LYS A 167 -16.81 0.37 -6.38
CA LYS A 167 -17.95 1.24 -6.71
C LYS A 167 -18.31 2.14 -5.51
N LYS A 168 -18.42 1.58 -4.31
CA LYS A 168 -18.85 2.27 -3.09
C LYS A 168 -17.85 3.30 -2.55
N LYS A 169 -16.53 3.13 -2.78
CA LYS A 169 -15.52 4.11 -2.33
C LYS A 169 -15.72 5.52 -2.87
N LYS A 170 -16.49 5.69 -3.95
CA LYS A 170 -16.86 6.99 -4.50
C LYS A 170 -17.60 7.89 -3.49
N ILE A 171 -18.22 7.30 -2.43
CA ILE A 171 -18.86 8.06 -1.35
C ILE A 171 -17.91 9.03 -0.63
N PHE A 172 -16.61 8.74 -0.63
CA PHE A 172 -15.62 9.62 -0.04
C PHE A 172 -15.34 10.87 -0.91
N GLY A 173 -15.82 10.89 -2.16
CA GLY A 173 -15.57 11.96 -3.10
C GLY A 173 -14.11 12.03 -3.56
N TYR A 174 -13.74 13.19 -4.09
CA TYR A 174 -12.41 13.45 -4.63
C TYR A 174 -11.93 14.84 -4.22
N SER A 175 -10.62 15.07 -4.30
CA SER A 175 -10.02 16.36 -4.06
C SER A 175 -9.00 16.68 -5.15
N ASN A 176 -8.75 17.98 -5.38
CA ASN A 176 -7.64 18.45 -6.21
C ASN A 176 -6.28 18.13 -5.57
N ARG A 177 -6.26 18.00 -4.23
CA ARG A 177 -5.13 17.49 -3.44
C ARG A 177 -5.18 15.96 -3.39
N ALA A 178 -5.26 15.29 -4.56
CA ALA A 178 -5.50 13.85 -4.63
C ALA A 178 -4.41 13.02 -3.93
N SER A 179 -3.15 13.48 -4.01
CA SER A 179 -2.01 12.85 -3.31
C SER A 179 -2.19 12.87 -1.79
N ASP A 180 -2.51 14.04 -1.23
CA ASP A 180 -2.76 14.18 0.21
C ASP A 180 -4.01 13.43 0.62
N TYR A 181 -5.06 13.47 -0.21
CA TYR A 181 -6.33 12.86 0.11
C TYR A 181 -6.26 11.32 0.15
N ALA A 182 -5.53 10.70 -0.77
CA ALA A 182 -5.29 9.26 -0.73
C ALA A 182 -4.55 8.86 0.56
N GLN A 183 -3.51 9.61 0.92
CA GLN A 183 -2.77 9.39 2.15
C GLN A 183 -3.61 9.68 3.40
N ALA A 184 -4.46 10.71 3.38
CA ALA A 184 -5.36 11.06 4.48
C ALA A 184 -6.36 9.92 4.79
N LEU A 185 -6.92 9.28 3.77
CA LEU A 185 -7.79 8.12 3.94
C LEU A 185 -7.06 6.91 4.54
N MET A 186 -5.81 6.66 4.12
CA MET A 186 -4.97 5.62 4.72
C MET A 186 -4.66 5.91 6.19
N GLU A 187 -4.27 7.17 6.52
CA GLU A 187 -4.00 7.60 7.89
C GLU A 187 -5.24 7.52 8.78
N LEU A 188 -6.40 7.92 8.29
CA LEU A 188 -7.66 7.81 9.01
C LEU A 188 -7.92 6.36 9.44
N GLY A 189 -7.67 5.40 8.55
CA GLY A 189 -7.76 3.98 8.88
C GLY A 189 -6.68 3.51 9.85
N ALA A 190 -5.45 3.99 9.70
CA ALA A 190 -4.33 3.56 10.52
C ALA A 190 -4.36 4.14 11.95
N LEU A 191 -4.75 5.40 12.11
CA LEU A 191 -4.66 6.13 13.38
C LEU A 191 -5.98 6.17 14.14
N ILE A 192 -7.10 6.34 13.44
CA ILE A 192 -8.42 6.58 14.04
C ILE A 192 -9.30 5.34 13.94
N CYS A 193 -9.62 4.89 12.74
CA CYS A 193 -10.51 3.75 12.52
C CYS A 193 -9.76 2.43 12.66
N LYS A 194 -9.08 2.21 13.78
CA LYS A 194 -8.28 1.01 14.08
C LYS A 194 -9.13 -0.28 14.02
N PRO A 195 -8.51 -1.46 13.75
CA PRO A 195 -9.21 -2.74 13.78
C PRO A 195 -9.97 -2.94 15.10
N ASN A 196 -9.26 -2.80 16.21
CA ASN A 196 -9.78 -2.85 17.57
C ASN A 196 -9.80 -1.44 18.16
N ASN A 197 -10.80 -1.13 18.98
CA ASN A 197 -10.94 0.15 19.70
C ASN A 197 -10.74 1.39 18.82
N PRO A 198 -11.62 1.66 17.85
CA PRO A 198 -11.51 2.84 17.01
C PRO A 198 -11.76 4.13 17.83
N HIS A 199 -10.95 5.16 17.59
CA HIS A 199 -11.06 6.48 18.23
C HIS A 199 -12.12 7.35 17.53
N CYS A 200 -13.40 6.98 17.69
CA CYS A 200 -14.51 7.60 16.94
C CYS A 200 -14.76 9.07 17.33
N GLU A 201 -14.40 9.46 18.52
CA GLU A 201 -14.48 10.85 19.03
C GLU A 201 -13.57 11.81 18.25
N GLN A 202 -12.43 11.32 17.75
CA GLN A 202 -11.46 12.09 16.95
C GLN A 202 -11.71 11.96 15.44
N CYS A 203 -12.74 11.19 15.03
CA CYS A 203 -12.96 10.89 13.62
C CYS A 203 -13.68 12.06 12.90
N PRO A 204 -13.08 12.66 11.86
CA PRO A 204 -13.65 13.81 11.18
C PRO A 204 -14.98 13.52 10.45
N ILE A 205 -15.31 12.23 10.26
CA ILE A 205 -16.51 11.78 9.56
C ILE A 205 -17.46 10.95 10.45
N SER A 206 -17.25 10.98 11.78
CA SER A 206 -18.03 10.19 12.76
C SER A 206 -19.54 10.44 12.67
N ASN A 207 -19.96 11.67 12.46
CA ASN A 207 -21.36 12.09 12.45
C ASN A 207 -22.25 11.35 11.43
N LYS A 208 -21.67 10.84 10.35
CA LYS A 208 -22.38 10.06 9.32
C LYS A 208 -22.00 8.58 9.30
N CYS A 209 -21.16 8.13 10.23
CA CYS A 209 -20.72 6.74 10.31
C CYS A 209 -21.85 5.84 10.85
N ILE A 210 -22.32 4.89 10.02
CA ILE A 210 -23.44 4.02 10.40
C ILE A 210 -23.00 3.01 11.46
N ALA A 211 -21.77 2.47 11.38
CA ALA A 211 -21.25 1.56 12.39
C ALA A 211 -21.17 2.20 13.79
N LEU A 212 -20.82 3.49 13.87
CA LEU A 212 -20.81 4.24 15.13
C LEU A 212 -22.23 4.40 15.69
N LYS A 213 -23.19 4.78 14.85
CA LYS A 213 -24.61 4.92 15.25
C LYS A 213 -25.18 3.61 15.79
N LYS A 214 -24.76 2.48 15.22
CA LYS A 214 -25.19 1.14 15.63
C LYS A 214 -24.33 0.55 16.75
N LYS A 215 -23.26 1.24 17.18
CA LYS A 215 -22.27 0.74 18.15
C LYS A 215 -21.71 -0.64 17.77
N ASP A 216 -21.63 -0.94 16.49
CA ASP A 216 -21.18 -2.23 15.94
C ASP A 216 -20.05 -2.03 14.93
N PHE A 217 -18.84 -2.37 15.35
CA PHE A 217 -17.61 -2.23 14.58
C PHE A 217 -17.09 -3.55 13.99
N LEU A 218 -17.80 -4.66 14.24
CA LEU A 218 -17.39 -5.97 13.72
C LEU A 218 -17.50 -6.00 12.20
N LEU A 219 -16.44 -6.48 11.56
CA LEU A 219 -16.37 -6.61 10.11
C LEU A 219 -16.60 -8.06 9.71
N THR A 220 -17.46 -8.26 8.74
CA THR A 220 -17.61 -9.57 8.10
C THR A 220 -16.33 -9.87 7.30
N LYS A 221 -15.73 -11.03 7.56
CA LYS A 221 -14.61 -11.56 6.77
C LYS A 221 -15.18 -12.43 5.65
N ILE A 222 -14.74 -12.22 4.43
CA ILE A 222 -15.01 -13.17 3.35
C ILE A 222 -14.29 -14.47 3.71
N LYS A 223 -15.03 -15.58 3.81
CA LYS A 223 -14.42 -16.90 3.95
C LYS A 223 -13.58 -17.16 2.71
N LYS A 224 -12.26 -17.21 2.86
CA LYS A 224 -11.41 -17.71 1.78
C LYS A 224 -11.77 -19.19 1.58
N LYS A 225 -12.09 -19.58 0.34
CA LYS A 225 -12.11 -21.01 -0.01
C LYS A 225 -10.70 -21.53 0.31
N ASN A 226 -10.63 -22.48 1.24
CA ASN A 226 -9.38 -23.21 1.49
C ASN A 226 -9.07 -24.04 0.25
N ASN A 227 -8.30 -23.50 -0.66
CA ASN A 227 -7.60 -24.31 -1.63
C ASN A 227 -6.41 -24.92 -0.88
N ASN A 228 -6.56 -26.16 -0.43
CA ASN A 228 -5.44 -26.92 0.10
C ASN A 228 -4.39 -27.03 -1.01
N LYS A 229 -3.35 -26.23 -0.91
CA LYS A 229 -2.18 -26.35 -1.77
C LYS A 229 -1.23 -27.30 -1.08
N TYR A 230 -1.03 -28.46 -1.65
CA TYR A 230 0.00 -29.41 -1.21
C TYR A 230 1.33 -28.97 -1.83
N TYR A 231 2.34 -28.81 -1.00
CA TYR A 231 3.70 -28.49 -1.43
C TYR A 231 4.59 -29.70 -1.18
N LEU A 232 5.32 -30.14 -2.21
CA LEU A 232 6.36 -31.13 -2.05
C LEU A 232 7.59 -30.46 -1.44
N LEU A 233 7.90 -30.77 -0.19
CA LEU A 233 9.10 -30.28 0.47
C LEU A 233 10.27 -31.22 0.09
N LYS A 234 11.17 -30.78 -0.77
CA LYS A 234 12.44 -31.47 -1.02
C LYS A 234 13.48 -30.95 -0.01
N VAL A 235 13.86 -31.80 0.94
CA VAL A 235 14.91 -31.52 1.91
C VAL A 235 16.19 -32.16 1.43
N TYR A 236 17.18 -31.38 1.13
CA TYR A 236 18.53 -31.88 0.86
C TYR A 236 19.36 -31.75 2.15
N LYS A 237 19.95 -32.87 2.58
CA LYS A 237 20.87 -32.91 3.72
C LYS A 237 22.28 -33.01 3.17
N ASP A 238 23.07 -31.97 3.33
CA ASP A 238 24.51 -32.05 3.18
C ASP A 238 25.16 -32.44 4.53
N LYS A 239 26.39 -32.97 4.50
CA LYS A 239 27.10 -33.55 5.67
C LYS A 239 27.22 -32.58 6.85
N SER A 240 26.98 -31.28 6.67
CA SER A 240 27.13 -30.23 7.68
C SER A 240 25.93 -29.29 7.85
N CYS A 241 24.89 -29.34 7.01
CA CYS A 241 23.77 -28.41 7.11
C CYS A 241 22.51 -28.93 6.43
N LEU A 242 21.33 -28.52 6.94
CA LEU A 242 20.03 -28.70 6.32
C LEU A 242 19.79 -27.52 5.35
N LEU A 243 19.91 -27.77 4.05
CA LEU A 243 19.58 -26.78 3.03
C LEU A 243 18.09 -26.86 2.69
N TYR A 244 17.32 -25.84 3.07
CA TYR A 244 15.95 -25.67 2.63
C TYR A 244 15.92 -25.16 1.18
N THR A 245 15.46 -25.99 0.26
CA THR A 245 15.31 -25.61 -1.16
C THR A 245 13.88 -25.25 -1.54
N SER A 246 12.92 -25.35 -0.61
CA SER A 246 11.56 -24.90 -0.83
C SER A 246 11.43 -23.43 -0.49
N PRO A 247 10.77 -22.62 -1.32
CA PRO A 247 10.41 -21.26 -0.92
C PRO A 247 9.55 -21.33 0.35
N SER A 248 9.84 -20.46 1.31
CA SER A 248 9.02 -20.33 2.51
C SER A 248 7.54 -20.19 2.12
N PRO A 249 6.58 -20.74 2.89
CA PRO A 249 5.16 -20.46 2.65
C PRO A 249 4.80 -18.96 2.58
N ARG A 250 5.69 -18.09 3.05
CA ARG A 250 5.58 -16.63 2.94
C ARG A 250 6.05 -16.08 1.59
N ASP A 251 6.86 -16.82 0.84
CA ASP A 251 7.37 -16.40 -0.47
C ASP A 251 6.48 -16.84 -1.65
N ILE A 252 5.42 -17.59 -1.36
CA ILE A 252 4.52 -18.22 -2.36
C ILE A 252 3.18 -17.43 -2.48
N ARG A 253 3.06 -16.27 -1.84
CA ARG A 253 1.85 -15.43 -1.94
C ARG A 253 2.00 -14.32 -2.96
#